data_d8d20078b418fe7b4ccdc2272b03c00e
#
_entry.id   d8d20078b418fe7b4ccdc2272b03c00e
#
_cell.length_a   1.000
_cell.length_b   1.000
_cell.length_c   1.000
_cell.angle_alpha   90.00
_cell.angle_beta   90.00
_cell.angle_gamma   90.00
#
_symmetry.space_group_name_H-M   'P 1'
#
loop_
_entity.id
_entity.type
_entity.pdbx_description
1 polymer ?
#
loop_
_entity_poly.entity_id
_entity_poly.type
_entity_poly.pdbx_seq_one_letter_code
_entity_poly.pdbx_strand_id
1 'polypeptide(L)'
;LGQAASNAQIAIRAQALRRQKDHRAMILIGHIDGPGGSKLREAIRGAIAQHFGAFAFQAPVQAEYFPVGLKVLSPRAHTERRRRLAVQALDMLERAGGDVIVWGKRNWLGKVELRVAAAPLYGRQPDMHAVSFRWGSSESFDGLDQAVTYACARRARPVLNRPQDYKPEKLQPIVLALEKLVNDPPASLNDATQLEILSDFASGALSLGERGGEARWLERALEARKMFLDKVDRTADPGAWGSAQQEVGRALAALGEREADRMKLEEAVLTLKQSLDALRATESLQAAEVAMRALNRAEQTLQQRKRLNLRWPV
;
A
#
# COMPACT_ATOMS: atom_id res chain seq x y z
N LEU A 1 26.52 -7.50 16.65
CA LEU A 1 25.60 -7.20 17.77
C LEU A 1 25.37 -5.70 17.79
N GLY A 2 24.36 -5.23 17.04
CA GLY A 2 23.91 -3.85 17.12
C GLY A 2 23.32 -3.59 18.50
N GLN A 3 23.91 -2.69 19.27
CA GLN A 3 23.34 -2.25 20.52
C GLN A 3 21.98 -1.61 20.24
N ALA A 4 20.92 -2.14 20.85
CA ALA A 4 19.64 -1.46 20.89
C ALA A 4 19.87 -0.07 21.52
N ALA A 5 19.47 0.99 20.82
CA ALA A 5 19.56 2.34 21.35
C ALA A 5 18.80 2.43 22.68
N SER A 6 19.35 3.15 23.64
CA SER A 6 18.66 3.37 24.90
C SER A 6 17.38 4.20 24.66
N ASN A 7 16.40 4.04 25.55
CA ASN A 7 15.16 4.83 25.48
C ASN A 7 15.42 6.34 25.42
N ALA A 8 16.50 6.81 26.06
CA ALA A 8 16.94 8.20 26.01
C ALA A 8 17.41 8.61 24.60
N GLN A 9 18.20 7.78 23.92
CA GLN A 9 18.64 8.04 22.54
C GLN A 9 17.47 8.07 21.56
N ILE A 10 16.51 7.16 21.72
CA ILE A 10 15.27 7.14 20.94
C ILE A 10 14.49 8.44 21.16
N ALA A 11 14.32 8.88 22.42
CA ALA A 11 13.59 10.11 22.74
C ALA A 11 14.28 11.38 22.18
N ILE A 12 15.59 11.48 22.32
CA ILE A 12 16.38 12.61 21.78
C ILE A 12 16.24 12.66 20.24
N ARG A 13 16.40 11.51 19.57
CA ARG A 13 16.26 11.46 18.09
C ARG A 13 14.85 11.77 17.63
N ALA A 14 13.83 11.26 18.32
CA ALA A 14 12.42 11.54 18.04
C ALA A 14 12.13 13.04 18.13
N GLN A 15 12.60 13.70 19.19
CA GLN A 15 12.42 15.13 19.37
C GLN A 15 13.15 15.95 18.29
N ALA A 16 14.36 15.55 17.90
CA ALA A 16 15.12 16.21 16.83
C ALA A 16 14.37 16.11 15.50
N LEU A 17 13.88 14.92 15.14
CA LEU A 17 13.13 14.69 13.90
C LEU A 17 11.82 15.49 13.88
N ARG A 18 11.09 15.50 14.99
CA ARG A 18 9.84 16.26 15.11
C ARG A 18 10.05 17.76 14.90
N ARG A 19 11.17 18.31 15.35
CA ARG A 19 11.53 19.72 15.12
C ARG A 19 11.92 20.02 13.67
N GLN A 20 12.46 19.01 12.97
CA GLN A 20 12.87 19.12 11.56
C GLN A 20 11.73 18.89 10.58
N LYS A 21 10.58 18.40 11.04
CA LYS A 21 9.43 18.10 10.19
C LYS A 21 8.79 19.40 9.67
N ASP A 22 9.21 19.78 8.48
CA ASP A 22 8.80 20.99 7.79
C ASP A 22 7.81 20.62 6.66
N HIS A 23 6.57 20.26 7.01
CA HIS A 23 5.49 19.87 6.10
C HIS A 23 5.85 18.74 5.09
N ARG A 24 6.92 17.99 5.33
CA ARG A 24 7.41 16.90 4.49
C ARG A 24 6.82 15.58 4.94
N ALA A 25 6.60 14.67 3.99
CA ALA A 25 6.37 13.28 4.37
C ALA A 25 7.66 12.71 4.97
N MET A 26 7.57 12.18 6.19
CA MET A 26 8.73 11.64 6.92
C MET A 26 8.63 10.12 6.99
N ILE A 27 9.61 9.45 6.38
CA ILE A 27 9.76 8.00 6.43
C ILE A 27 10.88 7.68 7.41
N LEU A 28 10.54 6.98 8.47
CA LEU A 28 11.51 6.50 9.45
C LEU A 28 12.07 5.15 9.02
N ILE A 29 13.38 5.02 8.97
CA ILE A 29 14.05 3.77 8.67
C ILE A 29 14.65 3.22 9.95
N GLY A 30 13.98 2.23 10.53
CA GLY A 30 14.38 1.54 11.73
C GLY A 30 15.58 0.61 11.51
N HIS A 31 15.90 -0.15 12.53
CA HIS A 31 17.00 -1.10 12.45
C HIS A 31 16.63 -2.28 11.53
N ILE A 32 17.61 -2.74 10.76
CA ILE A 32 17.53 -3.98 9.98
C ILE A 32 18.53 -4.93 10.60
N ASP A 33 18.01 -5.95 11.29
CA ASP A 33 18.80 -6.93 12.00
C ASP A 33 19.54 -7.87 11.03
N GLY A 34 20.72 -8.30 11.42
CA GLY A 34 21.48 -9.33 10.73
C GLY A 34 22.59 -8.82 9.82
N PRO A 35 23.27 -9.73 9.09
CA PRO A 35 24.45 -9.41 8.30
C PRO A 35 24.15 -8.38 7.20
N GLY A 36 24.97 -7.32 7.11
CA GLY A 36 24.78 -6.28 6.11
C GLY A 36 23.53 -5.41 6.27
N GLY A 37 22.84 -5.49 7.42
CA GLY A 37 21.62 -4.72 7.68
C GLY A 37 21.83 -3.21 7.59
N SER A 38 22.99 -2.69 7.97
CA SER A 38 23.32 -1.27 7.82
C SER A 38 23.43 -0.83 6.37
N LYS A 39 24.05 -1.65 5.51
CA LYS A 39 24.15 -1.37 4.08
C LYS A 39 22.76 -1.42 3.41
N LEU A 40 21.96 -2.43 3.75
CA LEU A 40 20.59 -2.54 3.25
C LEU A 40 19.74 -1.36 3.68
N ARG A 41 19.89 -0.87 4.90
CA ARG A 41 19.21 0.32 5.41
C ARG A 41 19.57 1.57 4.62
N GLU A 42 20.85 1.74 4.27
CA GLU A 42 21.31 2.85 3.42
C GLU A 42 20.76 2.72 1.99
N ALA A 43 20.76 1.51 1.43
CA ALA A 43 20.21 1.25 0.10
C ALA A 43 18.70 1.56 0.05
N ILE A 44 17.92 1.17 1.07
CA ILE A 44 16.50 1.53 1.18
C ILE A 44 16.32 3.05 1.27
N ARG A 45 17.13 3.74 2.05
CA ARG A 45 17.09 5.20 2.14
C ARG A 45 17.34 5.86 0.78
N GLY A 46 18.36 5.38 0.06
CA GLY A 46 18.69 5.83 -1.28
C GLY A 46 17.56 5.59 -2.27
N ALA A 47 16.96 4.41 -2.26
CA ALA A 47 15.83 4.05 -3.11
C ALA A 47 14.62 4.98 -2.86
N ILE A 48 14.27 5.21 -1.60
CA ILE A 48 13.18 6.13 -1.24
C ILE A 48 13.50 7.54 -1.73
N ALA A 49 14.71 8.05 -1.50
CA ALA A 49 15.11 9.38 -1.95
C ALA A 49 15.06 9.53 -3.47
N GLN A 50 15.49 8.49 -4.21
CA GLN A 50 15.52 8.48 -5.67
C GLN A 50 14.13 8.40 -6.28
N HIS A 51 13.28 7.49 -5.80
CA HIS A 51 12.04 7.14 -6.48
C HIS A 51 10.82 7.89 -5.93
N PHE A 52 10.87 8.38 -4.69
CA PHE A 52 9.71 9.03 -4.08
C PHE A 52 9.28 10.31 -4.79
N GLY A 53 10.22 11.02 -5.40
CA GLY A 53 9.93 12.20 -6.22
C GLY A 53 9.03 11.90 -7.42
N ALA A 54 9.03 10.65 -7.93
CA ALA A 54 8.14 10.21 -9.00
C ALA A 54 6.66 10.14 -8.58
N PHE A 55 6.37 10.08 -7.28
CA PHE A 55 5.00 10.02 -6.76
C PHE A 55 4.29 11.37 -6.65
N ALA A 56 4.64 12.34 -7.42
CA ALA A 56 3.90 13.59 -7.49
C ALA A 56 3.80 14.41 -6.19
N PHE A 57 4.57 14.05 -5.20
CA PHE A 57 4.62 14.83 -4.00
C PHE A 57 5.62 15.95 -4.22
N GLN A 58 5.12 17.15 -4.47
CA GLN A 58 5.96 18.35 -4.47
C GLN A 58 6.50 18.61 -3.06
N ALA A 59 5.92 17.99 -2.04
CA ALA A 59 6.50 17.97 -0.72
C ALA A 59 7.76 17.11 -0.73
N PRO A 60 8.92 17.62 -0.40
CA PRO A 60 10.13 16.82 -0.28
C PRO A 60 9.89 15.72 0.75
N VAL A 61 10.33 14.51 0.40
CA VAL A 61 10.34 13.38 1.32
C VAL A 61 11.62 13.41 2.11
N GLN A 62 11.48 13.17 3.39
CA GLN A 62 12.60 12.97 4.28
C GLN A 62 12.63 11.52 4.72
N ALA A 63 13.65 10.77 4.31
CA ALA A 63 13.92 9.43 4.76
C ALA A 63 15.03 9.46 5.81
N GLU A 64 14.67 9.18 7.06
CA GLU A 64 15.57 9.38 8.20
C GLU A 64 15.80 8.09 8.99
N TYR A 65 17.03 7.90 9.43
CA TYR A 65 17.34 6.82 10.35
C TYR A 65 16.72 7.06 11.71
N PHE A 66 16.03 6.03 12.19
CA PHE A 66 15.47 6.02 13.53
C PHE A 66 16.04 4.83 14.32
N PRO A 67 16.68 5.06 15.47
CA PRO A 67 17.45 4.04 16.19
C PRO A 67 16.52 3.08 16.96
N VAL A 68 15.51 2.52 16.31
CA VAL A 68 14.59 1.57 16.91
C VAL A 68 14.75 0.21 16.28
N GLY A 69 14.87 -0.81 17.12
CA GLY A 69 14.84 -2.22 16.74
C GLY A 69 13.46 -2.82 17.05
N LEU A 70 12.59 -2.89 16.05
CA LEU A 70 11.32 -3.61 16.16
C LEU A 70 11.51 -5.05 15.67
N LYS A 71 10.98 -6.00 16.43
CA LYS A 71 11.07 -7.43 16.05
C LYS A 71 10.32 -7.73 14.78
N VAL A 72 10.88 -8.54 13.90
CA VAL A 72 10.18 -9.11 12.75
C VAL A 72 9.56 -10.43 13.17
N LEU A 73 8.26 -10.45 13.37
CA LEU A 73 7.53 -11.62 13.77
C LEU A 73 7.23 -12.53 12.57
N SER A 74 7.23 -13.85 12.82
CA SER A 74 6.77 -14.83 11.84
C SER A 74 5.31 -14.58 11.44
N PRO A 75 4.89 -14.87 10.19
CA PRO A 75 3.48 -14.84 9.79
C PRO A 75 2.57 -15.70 10.69
N ARG A 76 3.12 -16.76 11.27
CA ARG A 76 2.41 -17.65 12.22
C ARG A 76 2.40 -17.13 13.66
N ALA A 77 2.97 -15.94 13.92
CA ALA A 77 2.97 -15.39 15.27
C ALA A 77 1.54 -15.07 15.72
N HIS A 78 1.30 -15.32 17.00
CA HIS A 78 0.00 -15.07 17.63
C HIS A 78 -0.48 -13.62 17.37
N THR A 79 -1.75 -13.46 17.08
CA THR A 79 -2.38 -12.18 16.71
C THR A 79 -2.07 -11.07 17.71
N GLU A 80 -2.10 -11.38 19.00
CA GLU A 80 -1.81 -10.42 20.07
C GLU A 80 -0.35 -9.90 20.02
N ARG A 81 0.63 -10.76 19.67
CA ARG A 81 2.03 -10.31 19.50
C ARG A 81 2.17 -9.38 18.31
N ARG A 82 1.47 -9.66 17.20
CA ARG A 82 1.45 -8.78 16.03
C ARG A 82 0.83 -7.43 16.38
N ARG A 83 -0.28 -7.44 17.11
CA ARG A 83 -0.95 -6.21 17.57
C ARG A 83 -0.04 -5.36 18.46
N ARG A 84 0.66 -5.96 19.43
CA ARG A 84 1.61 -5.23 20.29
C ARG A 84 2.73 -4.59 19.49
N LEU A 85 3.28 -5.31 18.50
CA LEU A 85 4.32 -4.77 17.64
C LEU A 85 3.80 -3.58 16.81
N ALA A 86 2.59 -3.71 16.31
CA ALA A 86 1.91 -2.65 15.58
C ALA A 86 1.73 -1.38 16.45
N VAL A 87 1.29 -1.54 17.68
CA VAL A 87 1.16 -0.43 18.64
C VAL A 87 2.52 0.20 18.95
N GLN A 88 3.59 -0.60 19.09
CA GLN A 88 4.94 -0.07 19.28
C GLN A 88 5.40 0.75 18.07
N ALA A 89 5.15 0.28 16.86
CA ALA A 89 5.49 1.02 15.63
C ALA A 89 4.75 2.36 15.56
N LEU A 90 3.46 2.39 15.94
CA LEU A 90 2.68 3.62 15.99
C LEU A 90 3.18 4.60 17.04
N ASP A 91 3.51 4.15 18.24
CA ASP A 91 4.09 4.99 19.30
C ASP A 91 5.40 5.66 18.82
N MET A 92 6.24 4.90 18.09
CA MET A 92 7.47 5.45 17.52
C MET A 92 7.20 6.51 16.44
N LEU A 93 6.21 6.25 15.55
CA LEU A 93 5.79 7.21 14.53
C LEU A 93 5.27 8.51 15.19
N GLU A 94 4.42 8.39 16.19
CA GLU A 94 3.84 9.53 16.89
C GLU A 94 4.94 10.36 17.60
N ARG A 95 5.85 9.73 18.32
CA ARG A 95 6.96 10.41 19.01
C ARG A 95 7.87 11.16 18.06
N ALA A 96 8.21 10.56 16.91
CA ALA A 96 9.10 11.18 15.92
C ALA A 96 8.39 12.12 14.94
N GLY A 97 7.06 12.12 14.92
CA GLY A 97 6.29 12.82 13.90
C GLY A 97 6.41 12.18 12.52
N GLY A 98 6.72 10.88 12.43
CA GLY A 98 6.85 10.14 11.18
C GLY A 98 5.48 9.77 10.59
N ASP A 99 5.45 9.59 9.27
CA ASP A 99 4.26 9.13 8.56
C ASP A 99 4.30 7.62 8.28
N VAL A 100 5.50 7.09 8.03
CA VAL A 100 5.76 5.67 7.78
C VAL A 100 7.02 5.24 8.52
N ILE A 101 7.05 4.01 9.00
CA ILE A 101 8.25 3.37 9.54
C ILE A 101 8.53 2.05 8.81
N VAL A 102 9.80 1.87 8.41
CA VAL A 102 10.31 0.64 7.77
C VAL A 102 11.35 0.03 8.69
N TRP A 103 11.23 -1.26 8.96
CA TRP A 103 12.23 -2.04 9.70
C TRP A 103 12.29 -3.46 9.17
N GLY A 104 13.28 -4.24 9.58
CA GLY A 104 13.39 -5.58 9.04
C GLY A 104 14.48 -6.43 9.66
N LYS A 105 14.69 -7.57 9.02
CA LYS A 105 15.80 -8.46 9.30
C LYS A 105 16.34 -9.06 8.00
N ARG A 106 17.64 -9.37 7.99
CA ARG A 106 18.32 -10.14 6.96
C ARG A 106 18.96 -11.36 7.60
N ASN A 107 18.74 -12.53 7.05
CA ASN A 107 19.42 -13.75 7.52
C ASN A 107 20.76 -13.96 6.78
N TRP A 108 21.51 -14.97 7.22
CA TRP A 108 22.82 -15.33 6.64
C TRP A 108 22.72 -15.79 5.18
N LEU A 109 21.56 -16.28 4.74
CA LEU A 109 21.32 -16.71 3.35
C LEU A 109 20.88 -15.54 2.45
N GLY A 110 20.96 -14.30 2.94
CA GLY A 110 20.57 -13.10 2.20
C GLY A 110 19.06 -12.87 2.11
N LYS A 111 18.22 -13.69 2.77
CA LYS A 111 16.78 -13.43 2.82
C LYS A 111 16.50 -12.22 3.69
N VAL A 112 15.81 -11.25 3.12
CA VAL A 112 15.36 -10.03 3.77
C VAL A 112 13.86 -10.15 4.05
N GLU A 113 13.46 -9.70 5.21
CA GLU A 113 12.05 -9.51 5.56
C GLU A 113 11.88 -8.09 6.09
N LEU A 114 11.21 -7.25 5.32
CA LEU A 114 10.86 -5.89 5.71
C LEU A 114 9.43 -5.82 6.23
N ARG A 115 9.20 -4.87 7.10
CA ARG A 115 7.88 -4.44 7.55
C ARG A 115 7.76 -2.95 7.33
N VAL A 116 6.63 -2.55 6.80
CA VAL A 116 6.28 -1.14 6.59
C VAL A 116 4.99 -0.89 7.36
N ALA A 117 4.98 0.11 8.22
CA ALA A 117 3.79 0.49 8.96
C ALA A 117 3.55 1.99 8.86
N ALA A 118 2.28 2.37 8.87
CA ALA A 118 1.85 3.76 8.89
C ALA A 118 0.76 3.96 9.94
N ALA A 119 0.61 5.21 10.38
CA ALA A 119 -0.51 5.58 11.25
C ALA A 119 -1.84 5.30 10.54
N PRO A 120 -2.85 4.73 11.21
CA PRO A 120 -4.16 4.52 10.63
C PRO A 120 -4.82 5.89 10.36
N LEU A 121 -5.58 5.97 9.26
CA LEU A 121 -6.39 7.18 8.97
C LEU A 121 -7.49 7.37 10.00
N TYR A 122 -8.17 6.27 10.31
CA TYR A 122 -9.26 6.19 11.26
C TYR A 122 -9.18 4.83 11.96
N GLY A 123 -9.32 4.81 13.26
CA GLY A 123 -9.31 3.57 14.02
C GLY A 123 -7.96 3.23 14.66
N ARG A 124 -7.89 2.05 15.30
CA ARG A 124 -6.79 1.65 16.19
C ARG A 124 -5.80 0.65 15.59
N GLN A 125 -6.06 0.16 14.38
CA GLN A 125 -5.19 -0.84 13.76
C GLN A 125 -4.26 -0.18 12.74
N PRO A 126 -2.93 -0.34 12.87
CA PRO A 126 -1.99 0.18 11.90
C PRO A 126 -2.08 -0.60 10.59
N ASP A 127 -1.90 0.11 9.49
CA ASP A 127 -1.69 -0.50 8.18
C ASP A 127 -0.25 -1.04 8.15
N MET A 128 -0.12 -2.37 8.17
CA MET A 128 1.17 -3.05 8.15
C MET A 128 1.32 -3.84 6.85
N HIS A 129 2.46 -3.68 6.21
CA HIS A 129 2.84 -4.38 4.99
C HIS A 129 4.13 -5.18 5.19
N ALA A 130 4.23 -6.30 4.49
CA ALA A 130 5.38 -7.18 4.55
C ALA A 130 5.98 -7.34 3.16
N VAL A 131 7.28 -7.14 3.03
CA VAL A 131 8.03 -7.40 1.80
C VAL A 131 9.16 -8.36 2.13
N SER A 132 9.28 -9.45 1.37
CA SER A 132 10.33 -10.43 1.56
C SER A 132 11.00 -10.75 0.24
N PHE A 133 12.33 -10.64 0.19
CA PHE A 133 13.14 -10.87 -1.00
C PHE A 133 14.54 -11.38 -0.63
N ARG A 134 15.33 -11.75 -1.62
CA ARG A 134 16.76 -11.99 -1.43
C ARG A 134 17.56 -10.76 -1.85
N TRP A 135 18.47 -10.36 -1.00
CA TRP A 135 19.45 -9.31 -1.27
C TRP A 135 20.84 -9.92 -1.24
N GLY A 136 21.41 -10.09 -2.43
CA GLY A 136 22.64 -10.82 -2.65
C GLY A 136 23.90 -9.95 -2.51
N SER A 137 25.02 -10.51 -2.97
CA SER A 137 26.34 -9.85 -2.98
C SER A 137 26.44 -8.69 -3.97
N SER A 138 25.61 -8.68 -5.01
CA SER A 138 25.54 -7.56 -5.98
C SER A 138 24.95 -6.29 -5.38
N GLU A 139 24.37 -6.39 -4.16
CA GLU A 139 23.68 -5.28 -3.49
C GLU A 139 22.60 -4.59 -4.37
N SER A 140 22.14 -5.28 -5.41
CA SER A 140 21.07 -4.83 -6.32
C SER A 140 19.70 -5.21 -5.78
N PHE A 141 18.72 -4.35 -6.00
CA PHE A 141 17.32 -4.61 -5.65
C PHE A 141 16.52 -5.31 -6.74
N ASP A 142 17.10 -5.51 -7.95
CA ASP A 142 16.41 -6.08 -9.11
C ASP A 142 15.02 -5.47 -9.38
N GLY A 143 14.92 -4.14 -9.20
CA GLY A 143 13.65 -3.40 -9.33
C GLY A 143 12.75 -3.40 -8.08
N LEU A 144 13.14 -4.08 -7.00
CA LEU A 144 12.38 -4.11 -5.75
C LEU A 144 12.46 -2.81 -4.94
N ASP A 145 13.44 -1.96 -5.22
CA ASP A 145 13.56 -0.62 -4.67
C ASP A 145 12.30 0.22 -4.96
N GLN A 146 11.76 0.09 -6.16
CA GLN A 146 10.50 0.74 -6.55
C GLN A 146 9.30 0.17 -5.80
N ALA A 147 9.24 -1.16 -5.60
CA ALA A 147 8.17 -1.80 -4.82
C ALA A 147 8.20 -1.34 -3.35
N VAL A 148 9.39 -1.32 -2.73
CA VAL A 148 9.55 -0.81 -1.35
C VAL A 148 9.15 0.66 -1.25
N THR A 149 9.57 1.47 -2.22
CA THR A 149 9.22 2.90 -2.26
C THR A 149 7.72 3.10 -2.45
N TYR A 150 7.08 2.32 -3.33
CA TYR A 150 5.63 2.36 -3.51
C TYR A 150 4.89 1.98 -2.22
N ALA A 151 5.30 0.91 -1.57
CA ALA A 151 4.71 0.51 -0.29
C ALA A 151 4.78 1.61 0.77
N CYS A 152 5.88 2.35 0.83
CA CYS A 152 6.04 3.52 1.71
C CYS A 152 5.14 4.68 1.27
N ALA A 153 5.14 5.03 -0.01
CA ALA A 153 4.41 6.16 -0.54
C ALA A 153 2.90 6.00 -0.39
N ARG A 154 2.37 4.81 -0.71
CA ARG A 154 0.95 4.50 -0.53
C ARG A 154 0.51 4.71 0.91
N ARG A 155 1.37 4.38 1.87
CA ARG A 155 1.09 4.47 3.30
C ARG A 155 1.34 5.85 3.88
N ALA A 156 2.25 6.62 3.33
CA ALA A 156 2.44 8.02 3.70
C ALA A 156 1.21 8.90 3.37
N ARG A 157 0.32 8.41 2.49
CA ARG A 157 -0.99 9.01 2.15
C ARG A 157 -0.94 10.52 1.85
N PRO A 158 0.05 10.99 1.10
CA PRO A 158 0.20 12.42 0.85
C PRO A 158 -0.94 12.99 0.01
N VAL A 159 -1.63 12.15 -0.77
CA VAL A 159 -2.85 12.53 -1.51
C VAL A 159 -3.96 13.05 -0.59
N LEU A 160 -4.03 12.57 0.67
CA LEU A 160 -5.03 13.01 1.63
C LEU A 160 -4.64 14.33 2.29
N ASN A 161 -3.34 14.53 2.49
CA ASN A 161 -2.82 15.75 3.09
C ASN A 161 -2.76 16.91 2.09
N ARG A 162 -2.53 16.60 0.80
CA ARG A 162 -2.38 17.59 -0.28
C ARG A 162 -2.94 17.04 -1.61
N PRO A 163 -4.26 16.87 -1.74
CA PRO A 163 -4.87 16.28 -2.92
C PRO A 163 -4.65 17.10 -4.20
N GLN A 164 -4.44 18.41 -4.07
CA GLN A 164 -4.14 19.32 -5.18
C GLN A 164 -2.77 19.04 -5.84
N ASP A 165 -1.84 18.43 -5.11
CA ASP A 165 -0.50 18.13 -5.61
C ASP A 165 -0.43 16.77 -6.31
N TYR A 166 -1.53 16.01 -6.33
CA TYR A 166 -1.57 14.70 -6.97
C TYR A 166 -1.59 14.82 -8.49
N LYS A 167 -0.57 14.28 -9.13
CA LYS A 167 -0.42 14.20 -10.58
C LYS A 167 -0.31 12.74 -11.00
N PRO A 168 -1.34 12.17 -11.64
CA PRO A 168 -1.35 10.75 -12.03
C PRO A 168 -0.13 10.34 -12.86
N GLU A 169 0.33 11.21 -13.75
CA GLU A 169 1.46 10.98 -14.65
C GLU A 169 2.76 10.63 -13.89
N LYS A 170 2.92 11.14 -12.69
CA LYS A 170 4.10 10.85 -11.87
C LYS A 170 4.02 9.47 -11.18
N LEU A 171 2.82 8.93 -11.02
CA LEU A 171 2.62 7.58 -10.50
C LEU A 171 2.91 6.52 -11.58
N GLN A 172 2.69 6.85 -12.84
CA GLN A 172 2.79 5.92 -13.97
C GLN A 172 4.14 5.17 -14.04
N PRO A 173 5.32 5.81 -13.93
CA PRO A 173 6.60 5.09 -14.02
C PRO A 173 6.73 3.99 -12.97
N ILE A 174 6.19 4.20 -11.78
CA ILE A 174 6.26 3.22 -10.70
C ILE A 174 5.25 2.10 -10.91
N VAL A 175 4.05 2.41 -11.38
CA VAL A 175 3.06 1.39 -11.73
C VAL A 175 3.58 0.50 -12.85
N LEU A 176 4.27 1.07 -13.85
CA LEU A 176 4.95 0.30 -14.90
C LEU A 176 6.08 -0.60 -14.35
N ALA A 177 6.83 -0.12 -13.36
CA ALA A 177 7.86 -0.94 -12.72
C ALA A 177 7.25 -2.09 -11.90
N LEU A 178 6.14 -1.83 -11.17
CA LEU A 178 5.38 -2.89 -10.48
C LEU A 178 4.81 -3.89 -11.49
N GLU A 179 4.29 -3.43 -12.62
CA GLU A 179 3.79 -4.30 -13.68
C GLU A 179 4.86 -5.25 -14.21
N LYS A 180 6.08 -4.73 -14.43
CA LYS A 180 7.22 -5.56 -14.82
C LYS A 180 7.51 -6.65 -13.80
N LEU A 181 7.49 -6.31 -12.50
CA LEU A 181 7.70 -7.29 -11.41
C LEU A 181 6.55 -8.31 -11.30
N VAL A 182 5.33 -7.94 -11.70
CA VAL A 182 4.18 -8.87 -11.75
C VAL A 182 4.31 -9.84 -12.92
N ASN A 183 4.73 -9.35 -14.10
CA ASN A 183 4.83 -10.15 -15.32
C ASN A 183 6.07 -11.04 -15.35
N ASP A 184 7.18 -10.59 -14.75
CA ASP A 184 8.46 -11.29 -14.70
C ASP A 184 9.06 -11.16 -13.29
N PRO A 185 8.49 -11.91 -12.31
CA PRO A 185 8.93 -11.79 -10.92
C PRO A 185 10.32 -12.41 -10.74
N PRO A 186 11.27 -11.68 -10.12
CA PRO A 186 12.56 -12.24 -9.78
C PRO A 186 12.43 -13.54 -8.98
N ALA A 187 13.25 -14.54 -9.28
CA ALA A 187 13.25 -15.83 -8.57
C ALA A 187 13.53 -15.70 -7.05
N SER A 188 14.04 -14.54 -6.63
CA SER A 188 14.29 -14.21 -5.21
C SER A 188 13.01 -13.89 -4.42
N LEU A 189 11.88 -13.64 -5.10
CA LEU A 189 10.60 -13.33 -4.46
C LEU A 189 9.85 -14.59 -4.06
N ASN A 190 9.29 -14.57 -2.85
CA ASN A 190 8.34 -15.61 -2.44
C ASN A 190 6.90 -15.24 -2.88
N ASP A 191 6.02 -16.25 -2.92
CA ASP A 191 4.63 -16.09 -3.35
C ASP A 191 3.88 -15.00 -2.57
N ALA A 192 4.11 -14.89 -1.28
CA ALA A 192 3.47 -13.86 -0.45
C ALA A 192 3.87 -12.45 -0.89
N THR A 193 5.15 -12.23 -1.21
CA THR A 193 5.61 -10.92 -1.70
C THR A 193 5.14 -10.65 -3.12
N GLN A 194 5.10 -11.67 -3.99
CA GLN A 194 4.52 -11.53 -5.33
C GLN A 194 3.05 -11.12 -5.23
N LEU A 195 2.28 -11.72 -4.32
CA LEU A 195 0.89 -11.36 -4.08
C LEU A 195 0.73 -9.92 -3.58
N GLU A 196 1.62 -9.45 -2.72
CA GLU A 196 1.64 -8.06 -2.26
C GLU A 196 1.97 -7.08 -3.38
N ILE A 197 2.97 -7.39 -4.22
CA ILE A 197 3.33 -6.57 -5.39
C ILE A 197 2.16 -6.54 -6.39
N LEU A 198 1.49 -7.66 -6.63
CA LEU A 198 0.30 -7.72 -7.46
C LEU A 198 -0.82 -6.83 -6.91
N SER A 199 -1.04 -6.87 -5.60
CA SER A 199 -2.00 -6.00 -4.92
C SER A 199 -1.64 -4.51 -5.05
N ASP A 200 -0.36 -4.18 -4.90
CA ASP A 200 0.13 -2.81 -5.03
C ASP A 200 0.03 -2.31 -6.49
N PHE A 201 0.37 -3.16 -7.46
CA PHE A 201 0.18 -2.86 -8.88
C PHE A 201 -1.29 -2.57 -9.21
N ALA A 202 -2.20 -3.45 -8.79
CA ALA A 202 -3.63 -3.29 -9.04
C ALA A 202 -4.16 -1.96 -8.45
N SER A 203 -3.78 -1.62 -7.23
CA SER A 203 -4.18 -0.35 -6.58
C SER A 203 -3.58 0.87 -7.28
N GLY A 204 -2.34 0.78 -7.75
CA GLY A 204 -1.68 1.83 -8.53
C GLY A 204 -2.36 2.05 -9.87
N ALA A 205 -2.62 0.97 -10.60
CA ALA A 205 -3.32 1.00 -11.88
C ALA A 205 -4.75 1.57 -11.74
N LEU A 206 -5.50 1.14 -10.70
CA LEU A 206 -6.82 1.71 -10.39
C LEU A 206 -6.73 3.22 -10.16
N SER A 207 -5.76 3.68 -9.39
CA SER A 207 -5.55 5.10 -9.11
C SER A 207 -5.23 5.91 -10.38
N LEU A 208 -4.39 5.38 -11.27
CA LEU A 208 -4.11 5.96 -12.59
C LEU A 208 -5.36 6.01 -13.44
N GLY A 209 -6.10 4.90 -13.49
CA GLY A 209 -7.33 4.80 -14.27
C GLY A 209 -8.40 5.77 -13.80
N GLU A 210 -8.69 5.85 -12.51
CA GLU A 210 -9.73 6.74 -11.97
C GLU A 210 -9.40 8.23 -12.15
N ARG A 211 -8.14 8.62 -12.06
CA ARG A 211 -7.71 10.01 -12.03
C ARG A 211 -7.07 10.49 -13.33
N GLY A 212 -6.32 9.62 -14.01
CA GLY A 212 -5.62 9.92 -15.26
C GLY A 212 -6.48 9.82 -16.52
N GLY A 213 -7.65 9.19 -16.41
CA GLY A 213 -8.62 9.14 -17.52
C GLY A 213 -8.41 8.03 -18.53
N GLU A 214 -7.37 7.21 -18.45
CA GLU A 214 -7.12 6.12 -19.40
C GLU A 214 -7.80 4.82 -18.98
N ALA A 215 -8.73 4.31 -19.81
CA ALA A 215 -9.48 3.09 -19.57
C ALA A 215 -8.56 1.85 -19.39
N ARG A 216 -7.47 1.79 -20.16
CA ARG A 216 -6.50 0.67 -20.09
C ARG A 216 -5.98 0.40 -18.67
N TRP A 217 -5.82 1.43 -17.84
CA TRP A 217 -5.39 1.26 -16.46
C TRP A 217 -6.45 0.63 -15.58
N LEU A 218 -7.72 0.92 -15.85
CA LEU A 218 -8.84 0.27 -15.15
C LEU A 218 -8.97 -1.19 -15.53
N GLU A 219 -8.78 -1.53 -16.81
CA GLU A 219 -8.77 -2.91 -17.30
C GLU A 219 -7.65 -3.72 -16.65
N ARG A 220 -6.42 -3.17 -16.62
CA ARG A 220 -5.28 -3.80 -15.95
C ARG A 220 -5.47 -3.95 -14.45
N ALA A 221 -6.06 -2.95 -13.79
CA ALA A 221 -6.41 -3.05 -12.38
C ALA A 221 -7.41 -4.17 -12.12
N LEU A 222 -8.43 -4.29 -12.99
CA LEU A 222 -9.44 -5.34 -12.91
C LEU A 222 -8.84 -6.73 -13.09
N GLU A 223 -8.00 -6.92 -14.10
CA GLU A 223 -7.28 -8.17 -14.35
C GLU A 223 -6.40 -8.56 -13.15
N ALA A 224 -5.55 -7.65 -12.68
CA ALA A 224 -4.68 -7.90 -11.54
C ALA A 224 -5.47 -8.21 -10.26
N ARG A 225 -6.64 -7.58 -10.05
CA ARG A 225 -7.49 -7.90 -8.90
C ARG A 225 -8.18 -9.25 -9.02
N LYS A 226 -8.58 -9.67 -10.21
CA LYS A 226 -9.08 -11.03 -10.44
C LYS A 226 -7.99 -12.06 -10.13
N MET A 227 -6.77 -11.87 -10.64
CA MET A 227 -5.62 -12.74 -10.30
C MET A 227 -5.32 -12.77 -8.79
N PHE A 228 -5.48 -11.66 -8.09
CA PHE A 228 -5.32 -11.60 -6.64
C PHE A 228 -6.42 -12.40 -5.93
N LEU A 229 -7.68 -12.25 -6.35
CA LEU A 229 -8.83 -12.93 -5.77
C LEU A 229 -8.76 -14.45 -5.94
N ASP A 230 -8.18 -14.93 -7.04
CA ASP A 230 -7.96 -16.37 -7.29
C ASP A 230 -6.97 -16.99 -6.27
N LYS A 231 -6.14 -16.17 -5.64
CA LYS A 231 -5.13 -16.58 -4.65
C LYS A 231 -5.55 -16.33 -3.20
N VAL A 232 -6.64 -15.62 -2.98
CA VAL A 232 -7.13 -15.26 -1.64
C VAL A 232 -8.35 -16.10 -1.29
N ASP A 233 -8.22 -16.90 -0.23
CA ASP A 233 -9.35 -17.64 0.31
C ASP A 233 -10.30 -16.70 1.06
N ARG A 234 -11.52 -16.57 0.55
CA ARG A 234 -12.57 -15.76 1.14
C ARG A 234 -12.87 -16.11 2.59
N THR A 235 -12.74 -17.39 2.95
CA THR A 235 -13.06 -17.87 4.31
C THR A 235 -11.90 -17.67 5.27
N ALA A 236 -10.66 -17.79 4.79
CA ALA A 236 -9.46 -17.60 5.59
C ALA A 236 -9.13 -16.10 5.81
N ASP A 237 -9.36 -15.26 4.80
CA ASP A 237 -9.13 -13.81 4.89
C ASP A 237 -10.26 -13.01 4.20
N PRO A 238 -11.45 -12.97 4.82
CA PRO A 238 -12.59 -12.23 4.26
C PRO A 238 -12.35 -10.73 4.16
N GLY A 239 -11.45 -10.17 4.98
CA GLY A 239 -11.08 -8.76 4.93
C GLY A 239 -10.27 -8.41 3.68
N ALA A 240 -9.23 -9.19 3.36
CA ALA A 240 -8.45 -9.02 2.13
C ALA A 240 -9.33 -9.27 0.90
N TRP A 241 -10.16 -10.33 0.92
CA TRP A 241 -11.10 -10.61 -0.16
C TRP A 241 -12.08 -9.45 -0.37
N GLY A 242 -12.71 -8.95 0.70
CA GLY A 242 -13.64 -7.82 0.64
C GLY A 242 -12.99 -6.54 0.11
N SER A 243 -11.76 -6.25 0.52
CA SER A 243 -11.01 -5.09 0.02
C SER A 243 -10.67 -5.22 -1.47
N ALA A 244 -10.29 -6.41 -1.92
CA ALA A 244 -10.03 -6.67 -3.34
C ALA A 244 -11.32 -6.54 -4.18
N GLN A 245 -12.43 -7.08 -3.71
CA GLN A 245 -13.75 -6.92 -4.35
C GLN A 245 -14.18 -5.44 -4.42
N GLN A 246 -13.88 -4.65 -3.42
CA GLN A 246 -14.17 -3.21 -3.43
C GLN A 246 -13.42 -2.51 -4.58
N GLU A 247 -12.16 -2.87 -4.82
CA GLU A 247 -11.40 -2.29 -5.93
C GLU A 247 -11.88 -2.81 -7.30
N VAL A 248 -12.30 -4.08 -7.41
CA VAL A 248 -12.97 -4.60 -8.62
C VAL A 248 -14.23 -3.81 -8.94
N GLY A 249 -15.09 -3.63 -7.95
CA GLY A 249 -16.34 -2.87 -8.13
C GLY A 249 -16.10 -1.42 -8.55
N ARG A 250 -15.06 -0.79 -8.01
CA ARG A 250 -14.67 0.58 -8.42
C ARG A 250 -14.16 0.63 -9.86
N ALA A 251 -13.33 -0.33 -10.28
CA ALA A 251 -12.85 -0.41 -11.65
C ALA A 251 -13.99 -0.61 -12.64
N LEU A 252 -14.90 -1.54 -12.33
CA LEU A 252 -16.10 -1.78 -13.14
C LEU A 252 -17.00 -0.55 -13.23
N ALA A 253 -17.22 0.15 -12.10
CA ALA A 253 -18.03 1.37 -12.09
C ALA A 253 -17.41 2.47 -12.96
N ALA A 254 -16.09 2.68 -12.86
CA ALA A 254 -15.39 3.66 -13.66
C ALA A 254 -15.37 3.33 -15.16
N LEU A 255 -15.21 2.05 -15.52
CA LEU A 255 -15.34 1.58 -16.91
C LEU A 255 -16.76 1.76 -17.42
N GLY A 256 -17.76 1.30 -16.67
CA GLY A 256 -19.16 1.41 -17.04
C GLY A 256 -19.64 2.85 -17.19
N GLU A 257 -19.09 3.78 -16.39
CA GLU A 257 -19.36 5.22 -16.52
C GLU A 257 -18.78 5.76 -17.83
N ARG A 258 -17.56 5.41 -18.20
CA ARG A 258 -16.85 5.89 -19.40
C ARG A 258 -17.41 5.33 -20.70
N GLU A 259 -17.66 4.03 -20.70
CA GLU A 259 -18.13 3.32 -21.89
C GLU A 259 -19.66 3.39 -22.05
N ALA A 260 -20.34 4.06 -21.12
CA ALA A 260 -21.79 4.07 -21.03
C ALA A 260 -22.40 2.64 -20.91
N ASP A 261 -21.61 1.70 -20.38
CA ASP A 261 -21.96 0.31 -20.27
C ASP A 261 -22.78 0.03 -18.98
N ARG A 262 -24.06 -0.19 -19.17
CA ARG A 262 -24.99 -0.50 -18.09
C ARG A 262 -24.67 -1.84 -17.41
N MET A 263 -24.26 -2.85 -18.17
CA MET A 263 -23.96 -4.17 -17.61
C MET A 263 -22.78 -4.11 -16.65
N LYS A 264 -21.71 -3.38 -17.00
CA LYS A 264 -20.59 -3.12 -16.10
C LYS A 264 -21.01 -2.38 -14.83
N LEU A 265 -21.93 -1.43 -14.92
CA LEU A 265 -22.46 -0.74 -13.75
C LEU A 265 -23.29 -1.64 -12.84
N GLU A 266 -24.10 -2.53 -13.41
CA GLU A 266 -24.88 -3.51 -12.64
C GLU A 266 -23.95 -4.53 -11.95
N GLU A 267 -22.90 -5.01 -12.65
CA GLU A 267 -21.86 -5.88 -12.08
C GLU A 267 -21.10 -5.14 -10.95
N ALA A 268 -20.75 -3.87 -11.14
CA ALA A 268 -20.10 -3.06 -10.13
C ALA A 268 -20.92 -2.97 -8.83
N VAL A 269 -22.22 -2.71 -8.95
CA VAL A 269 -23.13 -2.63 -7.81
C VAL A 269 -23.19 -3.96 -7.07
N LEU A 270 -23.31 -5.08 -7.78
CA LEU A 270 -23.33 -6.40 -7.16
C LEU A 270 -22.01 -6.70 -6.42
N THR A 271 -20.88 -6.45 -7.08
CA THR A 271 -19.54 -6.67 -6.53
C THR A 271 -19.29 -5.82 -5.27
N LEU A 272 -19.71 -4.54 -5.29
CA LEU A 272 -19.57 -3.65 -4.14
C LEU A 272 -20.46 -4.06 -2.97
N LYS A 273 -21.65 -4.60 -3.20
CA LYS A 273 -22.52 -5.17 -2.14
C LYS A 273 -21.82 -6.37 -1.48
N GLN A 274 -21.30 -7.31 -2.27
CA GLN A 274 -20.57 -8.47 -1.75
C GLN A 274 -19.33 -8.07 -0.94
N SER A 275 -18.60 -7.06 -1.43
CA SER A 275 -17.47 -6.48 -0.71
C SER A 275 -17.90 -5.90 0.65
N LEU A 276 -18.96 -5.09 0.65
CA LEU A 276 -19.47 -4.44 1.86
C LEU A 276 -19.89 -5.45 2.93
N ASP A 277 -20.54 -6.53 2.52
CA ASP A 277 -20.96 -7.61 3.42
C ASP A 277 -19.76 -8.31 4.06
N ALA A 278 -18.72 -8.64 3.26
CA ALA A 278 -17.49 -9.25 3.76
C ALA A 278 -16.73 -8.33 4.73
N LEU A 279 -16.62 -7.04 4.38
CA LEU A 279 -15.92 -6.06 5.21
C LEU A 279 -16.63 -5.77 6.54
N ARG A 280 -17.95 -5.77 6.55
CA ARG A 280 -18.75 -5.64 7.78
C ARG A 280 -18.59 -6.86 8.68
N ALA A 281 -18.58 -8.07 8.11
CA ALA A 281 -18.36 -9.30 8.86
C ALA A 281 -16.98 -9.38 9.55
N THR A 282 -16.00 -8.62 9.06
CA THR A 282 -14.64 -8.54 9.64
C THR A 282 -14.41 -7.31 10.52
N GLU A 283 -15.46 -6.53 10.81
CA GLU A 283 -15.34 -5.27 11.55
C GLU A 283 -14.36 -4.27 10.94
N SER A 284 -14.08 -4.40 9.64
CA SER A 284 -13.21 -3.51 8.87
C SER A 284 -13.95 -2.21 8.52
N LEU A 285 -14.37 -1.46 9.53
CA LEU A 285 -15.29 -0.33 9.41
C LEU A 285 -14.86 0.72 8.39
N GLN A 286 -13.57 1.02 8.33
CA GLN A 286 -13.04 2.00 7.38
C GLN A 286 -13.16 1.51 5.93
N ALA A 287 -12.78 0.26 5.66
CA ALA A 287 -12.89 -0.32 4.34
C ALA A 287 -14.36 -0.45 3.91
N ALA A 288 -15.23 -0.83 4.85
CA ALA A 288 -16.68 -0.87 4.63
C ALA A 288 -17.25 0.50 4.28
N GLU A 289 -16.79 1.58 4.92
CA GLU A 289 -17.20 2.94 4.58
C GLU A 289 -16.77 3.36 3.17
N VAL A 290 -15.55 3.00 2.75
CA VAL A 290 -15.07 3.24 1.39
C VAL A 290 -15.90 2.45 0.37
N ALA A 291 -16.19 1.18 0.65
CA ALA A 291 -17.04 0.33 -0.20
C ALA A 291 -18.46 0.90 -0.31
N MET A 292 -19.05 1.38 0.79
CA MET A 292 -20.38 1.99 0.80
C MET A 292 -20.43 3.26 -0.03
N ARG A 293 -19.43 4.14 0.08
CA ARG A 293 -19.35 5.36 -0.77
C ARG A 293 -19.25 5.01 -2.25
N ALA A 294 -18.44 4.02 -2.60
CA ALA A 294 -18.30 3.54 -3.97
C ALA A 294 -19.62 2.94 -4.49
N LEU A 295 -20.31 2.14 -3.66
CA LEU A 295 -21.62 1.57 -3.98
C LEU A 295 -22.66 2.64 -4.26
N ASN A 296 -22.81 3.62 -3.36
CA ASN A 296 -23.76 4.72 -3.53
C ASN A 296 -23.52 5.48 -4.85
N ARG A 297 -22.26 5.75 -5.18
CA ARG A 297 -21.90 6.40 -6.45
C ARG A 297 -22.28 5.53 -7.65
N ALA A 298 -21.96 4.24 -7.63
CA ALA A 298 -22.29 3.32 -8.74
C ALA A 298 -23.82 3.19 -8.93
N GLU A 299 -24.59 3.09 -7.84
CA GLU A 299 -26.06 3.06 -7.89
C GLU A 299 -26.66 4.35 -8.45
N GLN A 300 -26.12 5.50 -8.06
CA GLN A 300 -26.56 6.81 -8.60
C GLN A 300 -26.29 6.89 -10.11
N THR A 301 -25.10 6.52 -10.56
CA THR A 301 -24.74 6.50 -11.99
C THR A 301 -25.65 5.54 -12.78
N LEU A 302 -25.88 4.34 -12.25
CA LEU A 302 -26.78 3.36 -12.87
C LEU A 302 -28.23 3.89 -12.98
N GLN A 303 -28.74 4.53 -11.94
CA GLN A 303 -30.08 5.13 -11.96
C GLN A 303 -30.18 6.27 -12.98
N GLN A 304 -29.16 7.12 -13.08
CA GLN A 304 -29.12 8.20 -14.08
C GLN A 304 -29.16 7.62 -15.50
N ARG A 305 -28.39 6.57 -15.78
CA ARG A 305 -28.40 5.88 -17.07
C ARG A 305 -29.76 5.24 -17.41
N LYS A 306 -30.39 4.59 -16.42
CA LYS A 306 -31.77 4.04 -16.61
C LYS A 306 -32.76 5.13 -16.98
N ARG A 307 -32.70 6.32 -16.36
CA ARG A 307 -33.60 7.45 -16.66
C ARG A 307 -33.35 8.05 -18.04
N LEU A 308 -32.08 8.11 -18.49
CA LEU A 308 -31.73 8.61 -19.82
C LEU A 308 -32.26 7.66 -20.93
N ASN A 309 -32.09 6.35 -20.76
CA ASN A 309 -32.61 5.37 -21.72
C ASN A 309 -34.16 5.30 -21.79
N LEU A 310 -34.86 5.68 -20.72
CA LEU A 310 -36.32 5.80 -20.72
C LEU A 310 -36.82 7.08 -21.44
N ARG A 311 -35.98 8.11 -21.53
CA ARG A 311 -36.36 9.37 -22.22
C ARG A 311 -36.12 9.30 -23.74
N TRP A 312 -35.26 8.41 -24.22
CA TRP A 312 -34.91 8.24 -25.64
C TRP A 312 -34.89 6.75 -25.97
N PRO A 313 -36.07 6.10 -26.14
CA PRO A 313 -36.08 4.76 -26.71
C PRO A 313 -35.59 4.88 -28.16
N VAL A 314 -34.53 4.13 -28.49
CA VAL A 314 -33.99 3.98 -29.84
C VAL A 314 -34.98 3.19 -30.67
#